data_fd98908e158dbcc16bac51a4bd45293b
#
_entry.id   fd98908e158dbcc16bac51a4bd45293b
#
_cell.length_a   1.000
_cell.length_b   1.000
_cell.length_c   1.000
_cell.angle_alpha   90.00
_cell.angle_beta   90.00
_cell.angle_gamma   90.00
#
_symmetry.space_group_name_H-M   'P 1'
#
loop_
_entity.id
_entity.type
_entity.pdbx_description
1 polymer ?
#
loop_
_entity_poly.entity_id
_entity_poly.type
_entity_poly.pdbx_seq_one_letter_code
_entity_poly.pdbx_strand_id
1 'polypeptide(L)'
;LNSIAEKLLNVKVVSESIANLKASGIAIDAGIRYVSGEQDQLKFGITLKNVGPVMRYKGYGLAQQVTYVSTGYIASLEQRSATFELPSLLGIGGSYDFIFNESNKLNLALGFTANSFMKDQYRIGLDYGISKESMAFNLRAGFCYENGMFNEETRSSAFSGPSAGFSIDALVGENKNALGIEYATRFAGVFGIIHTIGATISLK
;
A
#
# COMPACT_ATOMS: atom_id res chain seq x y z
N LEU A 1 -20.48 14.29 -20.49
CA LEU A 1 -19.79 13.55 -19.41
C LEU A 1 -18.34 13.36 -19.83
N ASN A 2 -17.43 14.15 -19.25
CA ASN A 2 -16.01 13.92 -19.43
C ASN A 2 -15.64 12.70 -18.61
N SER A 3 -15.08 11.68 -19.24
CA SER A 3 -14.53 10.52 -18.54
C SER A 3 -13.09 10.32 -18.99
N ILE A 4 -12.19 10.14 -18.04
CA ILE A 4 -10.77 9.88 -18.27
C ILE A 4 -10.46 8.48 -17.76
N ALA A 5 -9.85 7.65 -18.59
CA ALA A 5 -9.35 6.33 -18.19
C ALA A 5 -7.83 6.32 -18.34
N GLU A 6 -7.14 6.18 -17.22
CA GLU A 6 -5.68 6.05 -17.16
C GLU A 6 -5.31 4.58 -16.97
N LYS A 7 -4.31 4.13 -17.70
CA LYS A 7 -3.75 2.78 -17.59
C LYS A 7 -2.31 2.88 -17.12
N LEU A 8 -1.96 2.05 -16.16
CA LEU A 8 -0.60 1.95 -15.64
C LEU A 8 -0.10 0.51 -15.82
N LEU A 9 1.12 0.39 -16.32
CA LEU A 9 1.85 -0.88 -16.36
C LEU A 9 3.28 -0.61 -15.86
N ASN A 10 3.72 -1.41 -14.90
CA ASN A 10 5.07 -1.35 -14.36
C ASN A 10 5.68 -2.73 -14.33
N VAL A 11 6.93 -2.85 -14.78
CA VAL A 11 7.72 -4.09 -14.71
C VAL A 11 8.83 -3.88 -13.69
N LYS A 12 8.94 -4.80 -12.74
CA LYS A 12 9.91 -4.76 -11.64
C LYS A 12 10.87 -5.93 -11.70
N VAL A 13 12.12 -5.67 -11.43
CA VAL A 13 13.09 -6.70 -11.09
C VAL A 13 13.16 -6.78 -9.57
N VAL A 14 12.87 -7.95 -9.03
CA VAL A 14 12.91 -8.22 -7.59
C VAL A 14 14.15 -9.04 -7.29
N SER A 15 14.93 -8.62 -6.30
CA SER A 15 16.11 -9.35 -5.84
C SER A 15 16.13 -9.36 -4.32
N GLU A 16 16.25 -10.55 -3.76
CA GLU A 16 16.33 -10.78 -2.33
C GLU A 16 17.61 -11.55 -2.03
N SER A 17 18.33 -11.15 -0.98
CA SER A 17 19.60 -11.77 -0.61
C SER A 17 19.63 -12.00 0.91
N ILE A 18 19.93 -13.21 1.31
CA ILE A 18 20.08 -13.63 2.72
C ILE A 18 21.40 -14.38 2.84
N ALA A 19 22.35 -13.82 3.58
CA ALA A 19 23.70 -14.36 3.70
C ALA A 19 24.32 -14.73 2.34
N ASN A 20 24.62 -15.99 2.09
CA ASN A 20 25.21 -16.49 0.84
C ASN A 20 24.18 -17.02 -0.16
N LEU A 21 22.92 -16.59 -0.04
CA LEU A 21 21.80 -16.98 -0.88
C LEU A 21 21.21 -15.77 -1.59
N LYS A 22 20.80 -15.95 -2.83
CA LYS A 22 20.14 -14.93 -3.62
C LYS A 22 18.97 -15.54 -4.41
N ALA A 23 17.84 -14.85 -4.37
CA ALA A 23 16.70 -15.08 -5.25
C ALA A 23 16.48 -13.86 -6.13
N SER A 24 16.10 -14.05 -7.38
CA SER A 24 15.74 -12.97 -8.28
C SER A 24 14.60 -13.39 -9.18
N GLY A 25 13.75 -12.43 -9.53
CA GLY A 25 12.59 -12.64 -10.38
C GLY A 25 12.11 -11.33 -11.00
N ILE A 26 11.06 -11.45 -11.80
CA ILE A 26 10.40 -10.31 -12.43
C ILE A 26 8.96 -10.31 -11.94
N ALA A 27 8.43 -9.11 -11.65
CA ALA A 27 7.03 -8.91 -11.30
C ALA A 27 6.42 -7.78 -12.13
N ILE A 28 5.14 -7.90 -12.39
CA ILE A 28 4.34 -6.93 -13.13
C ILE A 28 3.30 -6.34 -12.18
N ASP A 29 3.16 -5.01 -12.25
CA ASP A 29 2.02 -4.30 -11.68
C ASP A 29 1.20 -3.71 -12.83
N ALA A 30 -0.11 -3.84 -12.73
CA ALA A 30 -1.05 -3.25 -13.68
C ALA A 30 -2.15 -2.50 -12.93
N GLY A 31 -2.67 -1.44 -13.52
CA GLY A 31 -3.77 -0.70 -12.92
C GLY A 31 -4.57 0.06 -13.96
N ILE A 32 -5.83 0.29 -13.62
CA ILE A 32 -6.74 1.14 -14.38
C ILE A 32 -7.37 2.11 -13.37
N ARG A 33 -7.36 3.38 -13.70
CA ARG A 33 -8.08 4.41 -12.98
C ARG A 33 -9.10 5.04 -13.93
N TYR A 34 -10.31 5.15 -13.47
CA TYR A 34 -11.41 5.79 -14.18
C TYR A 34 -11.91 6.98 -13.36
N VAL A 35 -12.03 8.12 -14.01
CA VAL A 35 -12.53 9.37 -13.42
C VAL A 35 -13.70 9.85 -14.26
N SER A 36 -14.79 10.25 -13.65
CA SER A 36 -16.01 10.70 -14.30
C SER A 36 -16.77 11.72 -13.46
N GLY A 37 -17.69 12.41 -14.09
CA GLY A 37 -18.48 13.50 -13.50
C GLY A 37 -18.09 14.86 -14.09
N GLU A 38 -18.94 15.87 -13.93
CA GLU A 38 -18.69 17.23 -14.44
C GLU A 38 -17.50 17.92 -13.76
N GLN A 39 -17.21 17.51 -12.51
CA GLN A 39 -16.10 18.03 -11.70
C GLN A 39 -15.21 16.88 -11.17
N ASP A 40 -15.08 15.78 -11.95
CA ASP A 40 -14.27 14.61 -11.58
C ASP A 40 -14.64 13.96 -10.24
N GLN A 41 -15.94 13.99 -9.91
CA GLN A 41 -16.42 13.56 -8.59
C GLN A 41 -16.32 12.05 -8.36
N LEU A 42 -16.58 11.25 -9.40
CA LEU A 42 -16.53 9.79 -9.32
C LEU A 42 -15.16 9.30 -9.75
N LYS A 43 -14.50 8.56 -8.87
CA LYS A 43 -13.22 7.93 -9.15
C LYS A 43 -13.31 6.44 -8.83
N PHE A 44 -12.83 5.61 -9.73
CA PHE A 44 -12.79 4.17 -9.55
C PHE A 44 -11.42 3.65 -9.99
N GLY A 45 -10.90 2.63 -9.33
CA GLY A 45 -9.62 2.05 -9.68
C GLY A 45 -9.53 0.57 -9.35
N ILE A 46 -8.81 -0.14 -10.22
CA ILE A 46 -8.40 -1.53 -10.00
C ILE A 46 -6.88 -1.57 -10.15
N THR A 47 -6.21 -2.23 -9.22
CA THR A 47 -4.76 -2.45 -9.26
C THR A 47 -4.44 -3.91 -9.00
N LEU A 48 -3.51 -4.44 -9.77
CA LEU A 48 -2.92 -5.76 -9.58
C LEU A 48 -1.42 -5.56 -9.40
N LYS A 49 -0.85 -6.08 -8.31
CA LYS A 49 0.56 -5.86 -7.97
C LYS A 49 1.28 -7.18 -7.73
N ASN A 50 2.58 -7.17 -8.03
CA ASN A 50 3.52 -8.26 -7.75
C ASN A 50 3.16 -9.58 -8.45
N VAL A 51 2.58 -9.55 -9.63
CA VAL A 51 2.31 -10.76 -10.41
C VAL A 51 3.57 -11.18 -11.15
N GLY A 52 4.08 -12.36 -10.83
CA GLY A 52 5.31 -12.86 -11.42
C GLY A 52 5.47 -14.37 -11.20
N PRO A 53 6.47 -14.98 -11.85
CA PRO A 53 6.80 -16.37 -11.63
C PRO A 53 7.33 -16.61 -10.21
N VAL A 54 7.27 -17.87 -9.78
CA VAL A 54 7.88 -18.32 -8.54
C VAL A 54 9.38 -18.04 -8.51
N MET A 55 9.89 -17.69 -7.35
CA MET A 55 11.32 -17.45 -7.10
C MET A 55 11.93 -18.61 -6.31
N ARG A 56 13.25 -18.72 -6.37
CA ARG A 56 14.02 -19.73 -5.64
C ARG A 56 15.36 -19.16 -5.22
N TYR A 57 15.76 -19.45 -3.99
CA TYR A 57 17.10 -19.14 -3.53
C TYR A 57 18.14 -20.05 -4.16
N LYS A 58 19.28 -19.49 -4.55
CA LYS A 58 20.48 -20.15 -5.06
C LYS A 58 21.70 -19.60 -4.35
N GLY A 59 22.72 -20.41 -4.16
CA GLY A 59 24.00 -19.97 -3.61
C GLY A 59 24.61 -20.97 -2.64
N TYR A 60 25.83 -20.69 -2.24
CA TYR A 60 26.63 -21.60 -1.42
C TYR A 60 26.10 -21.80 0.01
N GLY A 61 25.20 -20.94 0.49
CA GLY A 61 24.57 -21.11 1.81
C GLY A 61 23.68 -22.36 1.92
N LEU A 62 23.38 -23.05 0.82
CA LEU A 62 22.67 -24.33 0.79
C LEU A 62 23.63 -25.54 0.69
N ALA A 63 24.92 -25.31 0.61
CA ALA A 63 25.89 -26.39 0.51
C ALA A 63 26.12 -27.05 1.90
N GLN A 64 26.05 -28.37 1.94
CA GLN A 64 26.35 -29.18 3.10
C GLN A 64 27.46 -30.19 2.78
N GLN A 65 28.42 -30.35 3.69
CA GLN A 65 29.41 -31.41 3.59
C GLN A 65 28.84 -32.69 4.14
N VAL A 66 28.88 -33.75 3.33
CA VAL A 66 28.44 -35.09 3.69
C VAL A 66 29.62 -36.03 3.58
N THR A 67 29.89 -36.82 4.65
CA THR A 67 30.89 -37.86 4.67
C THR A 67 30.24 -39.21 4.37
N TYR A 68 30.69 -39.87 3.32
CA TYR A 68 30.26 -41.24 3.01
C TYR A 68 30.93 -42.20 3.99
N VAL A 69 30.16 -42.81 4.89
CA VAL A 69 30.66 -43.67 5.99
C VAL A 69 31.44 -44.88 5.46
N SER A 70 31.08 -45.39 4.28
CA SER A 70 31.72 -46.59 3.71
C SER A 70 33.11 -46.34 3.12
N THR A 71 33.44 -45.12 2.74
CA THR A 71 34.68 -44.77 2.03
C THR A 71 35.47 -43.66 2.68
N GLY A 72 34.90 -42.98 3.70
CA GLY A 72 35.47 -41.78 4.29
C GLY A 72 35.51 -40.55 3.35
N TYR A 73 34.93 -40.65 2.16
CA TYR A 73 34.93 -39.56 1.17
C TYR A 73 34.01 -38.43 1.60
N ILE A 74 34.52 -37.19 1.52
CA ILE A 74 33.77 -35.99 1.82
C ILE A 74 33.28 -35.38 0.51
N ALA A 75 31.97 -35.24 0.36
CA ALA A 75 31.35 -34.59 -0.78
C ALA A 75 30.61 -33.32 -0.31
N SER A 76 30.61 -32.28 -1.12
CA SER A 76 29.76 -31.12 -0.96
C SER A 76 28.48 -31.32 -1.73
N LEU A 77 27.35 -31.37 -1.04
CA LEU A 77 26.02 -31.47 -1.61
C LEU A 77 25.31 -30.13 -1.52
N GLU A 78 24.82 -29.63 -2.64
CA GLU A 78 23.98 -28.43 -2.66
C GLU A 78 22.51 -28.84 -2.51
N GLN A 79 21.88 -28.40 -1.42
CA GLN A 79 20.46 -28.59 -1.20
C GLN A 79 19.68 -27.55 -2.00
N ARG A 80 18.63 -27.97 -2.68
CA ARG A 80 17.74 -27.05 -3.42
C ARG A 80 16.75 -26.41 -2.45
N SER A 81 16.64 -25.08 -2.47
CA SER A 81 15.58 -24.41 -1.73
C SER A 81 14.20 -24.69 -2.34
N ALA A 82 13.17 -24.62 -1.53
CA ALA A 82 11.80 -24.56 -2.03
C ALA A 82 11.59 -23.31 -2.90
N THR A 83 10.64 -23.38 -3.81
CA THR A 83 10.15 -22.20 -4.52
C THR A 83 9.20 -21.40 -3.64
N PHE A 84 9.18 -20.08 -3.80
CA PHE A 84 8.23 -19.19 -3.14
C PHE A 84 7.65 -18.21 -4.15
N GLU A 85 6.45 -17.74 -3.87
CA GLU A 85 5.74 -16.77 -4.69
C GLU A 85 5.91 -15.37 -4.13
N LEU A 86 5.79 -14.37 -4.98
CA LEU A 86 5.69 -12.99 -4.54
C LEU A 86 4.30 -12.71 -3.95
N PRO A 87 4.19 -11.87 -2.91
CA PRO A 87 2.90 -11.49 -2.34
C PRO A 87 2.10 -10.65 -3.34
N SER A 88 1.25 -11.32 -4.11
CA SER A 88 0.37 -10.64 -5.06
C SER A 88 -0.81 -9.97 -4.37
N LEU A 89 -1.20 -8.81 -4.89
CA LEU A 89 -2.25 -7.96 -4.32
C LEU A 89 -3.22 -7.55 -5.43
N LEU A 90 -4.51 -7.76 -5.20
CA LEU A 90 -5.59 -7.17 -5.99
C LEU A 90 -6.25 -6.07 -5.17
N GLY A 91 -6.20 -4.83 -5.64
CA GLY A 91 -6.89 -3.69 -5.05
C GLY A 91 -8.04 -3.23 -5.93
N ILE A 92 -9.20 -3.02 -5.33
CA ILE A 92 -10.36 -2.42 -5.97
C ILE A 92 -10.81 -1.28 -5.08
N GLY A 93 -11.01 -0.10 -5.64
CA GLY A 93 -11.45 1.04 -4.85
C GLY A 93 -12.27 2.03 -5.67
N GLY A 94 -13.08 2.78 -4.97
CA GLY A 94 -13.84 3.88 -5.53
C GLY A 94 -13.99 4.99 -4.53
N SER A 95 -14.15 6.21 -5.03
CA SER A 95 -14.48 7.37 -4.20
C SER A 95 -15.43 8.31 -4.92
N TYR A 96 -16.18 9.04 -4.13
CA TYR A 96 -17.09 10.05 -4.61
C TYR A 96 -16.91 11.36 -3.83
N ASP A 97 -16.75 12.46 -4.57
CA ASP A 97 -16.63 13.81 -4.01
C ASP A 97 -18.01 14.48 -3.97
N PHE A 98 -18.56 14.67 -2.78
CA PHE A 98 -19.75 15.50 -2.54
C PHE A 98 -19.30 16.96 -2.42
N ILE A 99 -19.53 17.74 -3.47
CA ILE A 99 -19.16 19.15 -3.52
C ILE A 99 -20.36 19.96 -3.05
N PHE A 100 -20.27 20.55 -1.86
CA PHE A 100 -21.34 21.37 -1.29
C PHE A 100 -21.31 22.80 -1.82
N ASN A 101 -20.10 23.35 -1.95
CA ASN A 101 -19.82 24.65 -2.54
C ASN A 101 -18.33 24.75 -2.91
N GLU A 102 -17.89 25.90 -3.41
CA GLU A 102 -16.49 26.13 -3.82
C GLU A 102 -15.48 25.94 -2.67
N SER A 103 -15.93 26.09 -1.43
CA SER A 103 -15.06 26.01 -0.24
C SER A 103 -15.15 24.68 0.51
N ASN A 104 -16.22 23.91 0.32
CA ASN A 104 -16.48 22.72 1.15
C ASN A 104 -16.74 21.48 0.29
N LYS A 105 -16.03 20.44 0.59
CA LYS A 105 -16.11 19.15 -0.11
C LYS A 105 -15.98 18.00 0.89
N LEU A 106 -16.76 16.93 0.69
CA LEU A 106 -16.63 15.67 1.41
C LEU A 106 -16.30 14.56 0.40
N ASN A 107 -15.18 13.89 0.57
CA ASN A 107 -14.86 12.68 -0.17
C ASN A 107 -15.22 11.45 0.69
N LEU A 108 -15.99 10.53 0.10
CA LEU A 108 -16.23 9.19 0.62
C LEU A 108 -15.43 8.20 -0.23
N ALA A 109 -14.58 7.40 0.39
CA ALA A 109 -13.77 6.39 -0.27
C ALA A 109 -14.06 5.00 0.28
N LEU A 110 -14.15 4.03 -0.62
CA LEU A 110 -14.28 2.61 -0.32
C LEU A 110 -13.15 1.85 -1.00
N GLY A 111 -12.61 0.85 -0.33
CA GLY A 111 -11.53 0.04 -0.88
C GLY A 111 -11.60 -1.40 -0.40
N PHE A 112 -11.25 -2.30 -1.30
CA PHE A 112 -11.04 -3.72 -1.05
C PHE A 112 -9.64 -4.10 -1.48
N THR A 113 -8.95 -4.91 -0.68
CA THR A 113 -7.65 -5.47 -1.04
C THR A 113 -7.65 -6.96 -0.74
N ALA A 114 -7.55 -7.79 -1.79
CA ALA A 114 -7.25 -9.20 -1.65
C ALA A 114 -5.73 -9.39 -1.63
N ASN A 115 -5.25 -10.21 -0.71
CA ASN A 115 -3.84 -10.46 -0.48
C ASN A 115 -3.57 -11.97 -0.48
N SER A 116 -2.63 -12.45 -1.30
CA SER A 116 -2.34 -13.89 -1.39
C SER A 116 -1.69 -14.50 -0.13
N PHE A 117 -1.12 -13.68 0.76
CA PHE A 117 -0.42 -14.14 1.98
C PHE A 117 -1.06 -13.69 3.29
N MET A 118 -1.95 -12.71 3.23
CA MET A 118 -2.65 -12.17 4.39
C MET A 118 -4.15 -12.21 4.15
N LYS A 119 -4.93 -11.84 5.13
CA LYS A 119 -6.38 -11.72 5.01
C LYS A 119 -6.76 -10.52 4.17
N ASP A 120 -7.92 -10.65 3.52
CA ASP A 120 -8.51 -9.56 2.76
C ASP A 120 -8.91 -8.40 3.66
N GLN A 121 -8.77 -7.19 3.13
CA GLN A 121 -9.03 -5.97 3.86
C GLN A 121 -10.08 -5.12 3.15
N TYR A 122 -11.04 -4.62 3.94
CA TYR A 122 -12.07 -3.68 3.51
C TYR A 122 -11.81 -2.34 4.19
N ARG A 123 -11.82 -1.27 3.42
CA ARG A 123 -11.52 0.08 3.93
C ARG A 123 -12.65 1.02 3.58
N ILE A 124 -12.98 1.88 4.54
CA ILE A 124 -13.84 3.03 4.35
C ILE A 124 -13.12 4.27 4.84
N GLY A 125 -13.22 5.36 4.11
CA GLY A 125 -12.59 6.63 4.46
C GLY A 125 -13.49 7.80 4.15
N LEU A 126 -13.40 8.83 4.98
CA LEU A 126 -14.02 10.12 4.83
C LEU A 126 -12.93 11.19 4.88
N ASP A 127 -12.99 12.18 3.98
CA ASP A 127 -12.11 13.34 3.97
C ASP A 127 -12.99 14.59 3.75
N TYR A 128 -13.11 15.42 4.78
CA TYR A 128 -13.82 16.68 4.72
C TYR A 128 -12.85 17.84 4.57
N GLY A 129 -12.89 18.48 3.40
CA GLY A 129 -12.03 19.59 3.03
C GLY A 129 -12.77 20.93 3.10
N ILE A 130 -12.12 21.92 3.73
CA ILE A 130 -12.52 23.32 3.75
C ILE A 130 -11.39 24.13 3.10
N SER A 131 -11.68 24.79 1.98
CA SER A 131 -10.71 25.64 1.28
C SER A 131 -11.13 27.10 1.35
N LYS A 132 -10.21 27.96 1.74
CA LYS A 132 -10.31 29.41 1.70
C LYS A 132 -9.18 29.97 0.84
N GLU A 133 -9.24 31.25 0.48
CA GLU A 133 -8.31 31.90 -0.44
C GLU A 133 -6.82 31.64 -0.14
N SER A 134 -6.45 31.58 1.14
CA SER A 134 -5.06 31.44 1.58
C SER A 134 -4.76 30.14 2.33
N MET A 135 -5.78 29.36 2.68
CA MET A 135 -5.61 28.16 3.52
C MET A 135 -6.58 27.07 3.12
N ALA A 136 -6.14 25.81 3.22
CA ALA A 136 -7.01 24.65 3.15
C ALA A 136 -6.86 23.81 4.43
N PHE A 137 -7.97 23.30 4.92
CA PHE A 137 -8.03 22.41 6.06
C PHE A 137 -8.74 21.14 5.67
N ASN A 138 -8.17 19.97 5.99
CA ASN A 138 -8.80 18.69 5.75
C ASN A 138 -8.88 17.90 7.07
N LEU A 139 -10.03 17.29 7.32
CA LEU A 139 -10.27 16.37 8.42
C LEU A 139 -10.56 14.98 7.84
N ARG A 140 -9.83 14.00 8.29
CA ARG A 140 -9.89 12.64 7.76
C ARG A 140 -10.24 11.64 8.84
N ALA A 141 -11.10 10.68 8.50
CA ALA A 141 -11.40 9.53 9.32
C ALA A 141 -11.46 8.28 8.45
N GLY A 142 -11.05 7.15 8.98
CA GLY A 142 -11.07 5.90 8.23
C GLY A 142 -11.15 4.69 9.14
N PHE A 143 -11.59 3.59 8.55
CA PHE A 143 -11.63 2.30 9.20
C PHE A 143 -11.18 1.20 8.23
N CYS A 144 -10.31 0.32 8.70
CA CYS A 144 -9.87 -0.86 7.98
C CYS A 144 -10.37 -2.11 8.70
N TYR A 145 -11.26 -2.85 8.03
CA TYR A 145 -11.75 -4.13 8.52
C TYR A 145 -10.95 -5.29 7.92
N GLU A 146 -10.64 -6.26 8.76
CA GLU A 146 -10.02 -7.54 8.41
C GLU A 146 -10.71 -8.64 9.21
N ASN A 147 -10.99 -9.77 8.59
CA ASN A 147 -11.62 -10.88 9.30
C ASN A 147 -10.77 -11.34 10.49
N GLY A 148 -11.38 -11.42 11.69
CA GLY A 148 -10.70 -11.79 12.93
C GLY A 148 -9.83 -10.69 13.55
N MET A 149 -9.99 -9.43 13.14
CA MET A 149 -9.22 -8.30 13.68
C MET A 149 -9.42 -8.03 15.18
N PHE A 150 -10.54 -8.49 15.75
CA PHE A 150 -10.86 -8.32 17.17
C PHE A 150 -10.28 -9.42 18.07
N ASN A 151 -9.69 -10.45 17.48
CA ASN A 151 -9.02 -11.52 18.22
C ASN A 151 -7.52 -11.47 17.92
N GLU A 152 -6.69 -11.37 18.97
CA GLU A 152 -5.24 -11.26 18.86
C GLU A 152 -4.58 -12.47 18.18
N GLU A 153 -5.13 -13.67 18.39
CA GLU A 153 -4.60 -14.91 17.81
C GLU A 153 -4.87 -15.04 16.32
N THR A 154 -5.98 -14.45 15.83
CA THR A 154 -6.40 -14.57 14.43
C THR A 154 -6.12 -13.35 13.59
N ARG A 155 -5.69 -12.27 14.18
CA ARG A 155 -5.35 -11.02 13.50
C ARG A 155 -4.09 -11.19 12.65
N SER A 156 -4.14 -10.86 11.35
CA SER A 156 -2.98 -10.97 10.46
C SER A 156 -2.24 -9.64 10.26
N SER A 157 -2.89 -8.50 10.52
CA SER A 157 -2.30 -7.18 10.38
C SER A 157 -2.49 -6.31 11.61
N ALA A 158 -1.43 -5.66 12.08
CA ALA A 158 -1.49 -4.64 13.13
C ALA A 158 -2.24 -3.37 12.67
N PHE A 159 -2.41 -3.17 11.37
CA PHE A 159 -2.95 -1.93 10.79
C PHE A 159 -4.45 -1.97 10.46
N SER A 160 -5.17 -2.97 10.97
CA SER A 160 -6.64 -3.00 10.93
C SER A 160 -7.21 -2.21 12.11
N GLY A 161 -8.31 -1.49 11.87
CA GLY A 161 -8.99 -0.66 12.87
C GLY A 161 -9.16 0.79 12.46
N PRO A 162 -9.52 1.67 13.41
CA PRO A 162 -9.77 3.08 13.14
C PRO A 162 -8.50 3.89 12.90
N SER A 163 -8.64 4.93 12.09
CA SER A 163 -7.62 5.96 11.86
C SER A 163 -8.28 7.33 11.74
N ALA A 164 -7.58 8.37 12.15
CA ALA A 164 -8.01 9.75 12.02
C ALA A 164 -6.82 10.64 11.71
N GLY A 165 -7.07 11.82 11.12
CA GLY A 165 -6.00 12.76 10.83
C GLY A 165 -6.56 14.10 10.38
N PHE A 166 -5.69 15.09 10.34
CA PHE A 166 -5.99 16.40 9.78
C PHE A 166 -4.77 16.95 9.04
N SER A 167 -5.01 17.83 8.08
CA SER A 167 -3.96 18.63 7.47
C SER A 167 -4.39 20.10 7.35
N ILE A 168 -3.39 20.96 7.40
CA ILE A 168 -3.51 22.39 7.20
C ILE A 168 -2.49 22.78 6.15
N ASP A 169 -2.97 23.36 5.04
CA ASP A 169 -2.16 23.83 3.93
C ASP A 169 -2.30 25.35 3.85
N ALA A 170 -1.19 26.08 3.87
CA ALA A 170 -1.15 27.53 3.69
C ALA A 170 -0.52 27.87 2.33
N LEU A 171 -1.17 28.76 1.58
CA LEU A 171 -0.62 29.30 0.34
C LEU A 171 0.35 30.44 0.66
N VAL A 172 1.60 30.30 0.19
CA VAL A 172 2.69 31.23 0.47
C VAL A 172 3.22 31.85 -0.81
N GLY A 173 3.32 33.18 -0.82
CA GLY A 173 3.88 33.96 -1.92
C GLY A 173 2.94 34.16 -3.12
N GLU A 174 3.37 35.01 -4.04
CA GLU A 174 2.62 35.37 -5.25
C GLU A 174 2.41 34.18 -6.20
N ASN A 175 3.30 33.20 -6.19
CA ASN A 175 3.24 31.98 -7.02
C ASN A 175 2.31 30.92 -6.45
N LYS A 176 1.59 31.19 -5.35
CA LYS A 176 0.69 30.22 -4.69
C LYS A 176 1.38 28.89 -4.34
N ASN A 177 2.64 28.94 -3.90
CA ASN A 177 3.28 27.76 -3.30
C ASN A 177 2.50 27.36 -2.05
N ALA A 178 2.36 26.06 -1.80
CA ALA A 178 1.66 25.57 -0.62
C ALA A 178 2.66 24.96 0.36
N LEU A 179 2.53 25.36 1.63
CA LEU A 179 3.20 24.74 2.76
C LEU A 179 2.15 24.06 3.62
N GLY A 180 2.26 22.74 3.78
CA GLY A 180 1.31 21.93 4.53
C GLY A 180 1.94 21.24 5.72
N ILE A 181 1.16 21.09 6.77
CA ILE A 181 1.45 20.24 7.92
C ILE A 181 0.31 19.25 8.06
N GLU A 182 0.65 17.99 8.28
CA GLU A 182 -0.33 16.93 8.50
C GLU A 182 -0.03 16.13 9.75
N TYR A 183 -1.09 15.70 10.41
CA TYR A 183 -1.04 14.76 11.51
C TYR A 183 -2.02 13.64 11.27
N ALA A 184 -1.58 12.42 11.53
CA ALA A 184 -2.42 11.23 11.46
C ALA A 184 -2.18 10.33 12.66
N THR A 185 -3.23 9.64 13.06
CA THR A 185 -3.18 8.61 14.09
C THR A 185 -3.90 7.36 13.60
N ARG A 186 -3.38 6.20 14.01
CA ARG A 186 -3.95 4.89 13.66
C ARG A 186 -3.86 3.96 14.85
N PHE A 187 -4.91 3.22 15.07
CA PHE A 187 -4.90 2.10 15.99
C PHE A 187 -4.11 0.92 15.39
N ALA A 188 -3.17 0.37 16.15
CA ALA A 188 -2.25 -0.70 15.72
C ALA A 188 -2.35 -1.96 16.61
N GLY A 189 -3.53 -2.26 17.13
CA GLY A 189 -3.77 -3.44 17.97
C GLY A 189 -2.92 -3.42 19.23
N VAL A 190 -2.17 -4.51 19.44
CA VAL A 190 -1.29 -4.68 20.61
C VAL A 190 -0.16 -3.66 20.71
N PHE A 191 0.18 -2.97 19.62
CA PHE A 191 1.19 -1.90 19.60
C PHE A 191 0.61 -0.53 19.99
N GLY A 192 -0.69 -0.46 20.36
CA GLY A 192 -1.34 0.78 20.78
C GLY A 192 -1.67 1.68 19.61
N ILE A 193 -1.37 2.97 19.74
CA ILE A 193 -1.69 4.00 18.75
C ILE A 193 -0.39 4.51 18.13
N ILE A 194 -0.34 4.54 16.81
CA ILE A 194 0.76 5.10 16.04
C ILE A 194 0.40 6.53 15.65
N HIS A 195 1.33 7.44 15.84
CA HIS A 195 1.22 8.85 15.48
C HIS A 195 2.19 9.18 14.34
N THR A 196 1.73 9.91 13.35
CA THR A 196 2.54 10.35 12.21
C THR A 196 2.38 11.85 12.03
N ILE A 197 3.49 12.55 11.88
CA ILE A 197 3.53 13.98 11.54
C ILE A 197 4.25 14.11 10.22
N GLY A 198 3.68 14.85 9.28
CA GLY A 198 4.25 15.13 7.97
C GLY A 198 4.26 16.61 7.65
N ALA A 199 5.18 17.01 6.78
CA ALA A 199 5.20 18.33 6.18
C ALA A 199 5.26 18.20 4.65
N THR A 200 4.49 19.02 3.96
CA THR A 200 4.41 19.02 2.50
C THR A 200 4.76 20.40 1.96
N ILE A 201 5.61 20.46 0.94
CA ILE A 201 5.92 21.69 0.20
C ILE A 201 5.53 21.43 -1.25
N SER A 202 4.62 22.24 -1.76
CA SER A 202 4.18 22.21 -3.16
C SER A 202 4.64 23.49 -3.85
N LEU A 203 5.51 23.33 -4.84
CA LEU A 203 6.03 24.46 -5.64
C LEU A 203 5.28 24.48 -6.97
N LYS A 204 4.77 25.65 -7.35
CA LYS A 204 4.10 25.89 -8.65
C LYS A 204 4.93 26.77 -9.53
#